data_99a3efb0b87e3bca8e0796b3786da5e1
#
_entry.id   99a3efb0b87e3bca8e0796b3786da5e1
#
_cell.length_a   1.000
_cell.length_b   1.000
_cell.length_c   1.000
_cell.angle_alpha   90.00
_cell.angle_beta   90.00
_cell.angle_gamma   90.00
#
_symmetry.space_group_name_H-M   'P 1'
#
loop_
_entity.id
_entity.type
_entity.pdbx_description
1 polymer ?
#
loop_
_entity_poly.entity_id
_entity_poly.type
_entity_poly.pdbx_seq_one_letter_code
_entity_poly.pdbx_strand_id
1 'polypeptide(L)'
;VPPHVISRVIPPHVVSPDVATLKVTNWNTLPGWRGDDIRSALDAFLQSCRVLRNQKLWMEPCELATSVQRDDNAILHKFFEHNFKPYQVLNSNGSSDGLITGYYEPLLKGSRKLSDRYRFPLYKAPKELLVVDLGNAHPKLKHLRLRGRLEGQKIVSYYSRAEIESDPSPLQGHELLWVEDAVELFFLQIQGSGRIETDGGEIVRVGYQNQNG
;
A
#
# COMPACT_ATOMS: atom_id res chain seq x y z
N VAL A 1 16.77 23.23 -14.93
CA VAL A 1 16.67 21.87 -15.51
C VAL A 1 16.25 20.94 -14.37
N PRO A 2 15.06 20.37 -14.34
CA PRO A 2 14.66 19.43 -13.29
C PRO A 2 15.38 18.09 -13.49
N PRO A 3 15.70 17.35 -12.42
CA PRO A 3 16.38 16.07 -12.51
C PRO A 3 15.47 15.02 -13.16
N HIS A 4 16.00 14.32 -14.16
CA HIS A 4 15.33 13.20 -14.80
C HIS A 4 15.16 12.05 -13.79
N VAL A 5 13.93 11.80 -13.38
CA VAL A 5 13.56 10.58 -12.64
C VAL A 5 13.50 9.44 -13.66
N ILE A 6 14.53 8.61 -13.68
CA ILE A 6 14.51 7.35 -14.43
C ILE A 6 13.74 6.34 -13.59
N SER A 7 12.46 6.18 -13.88
CA SER A 7 11.69 5.06 -13.36
C SER A 7 12.18 3.76 -14.00
N ARG A 8 13.02 3.00 -13.31
CA ARG A 8 13.27 1.61 -13.68
C ARG A 8 12.06 0.78 -13.29
N VAL A 9 11.29 0.37 -14.28
CA VAL A 9 10.33 -0.73 -14.12
C VAL A 9 11.14 -1.99 -13.84
N ILE A 10 11.15 -2.43 -12.60
CA ILE A 10 11.73 -3.71 -12.21
C ILE A 10 10.72 -4.79 -12.64
N PRO A 11 11.09 -5.69 -13.57
CA PRO A 11 10.22 -6.81 -13.90
C PRO A 11 9.99 -7.67 -12.65
N PRO A 12 8.85 -8.34 -12.51
CA PRO A 12 8.61 -9.24 -11.38
C PRO A 12 9.50 -10.47 -11.53
N HIS A 13 10.73 -10.35 -11.05
CA HIS A 13 11.51 -11.54 -10.75
C HIS A 13 10.86 -12.21 -9.56
N VAL A 14 10.59 -13.50 -9.69
CA VAL A 14 10.35 -14.40 -8.56
C VAL A 14 11.66 -14.44 -7.75
N VAL A 15 11.85 -13.41 -6.95
CA VAL A 15 12.90 -13.37 -5.95
C VAL A 15 12.40 -14.28 -4.83
N SER A 16 13.09 -15.40 -4.59
CA SER A 16 13.02 -16.04 -3.28
C SER A 16 13.13 -14.90 -2.26
N PRO A 17 12.26 -14.81 -1.25
CA PRO A 17 12.37 -13.74 -0.29
C PRO A 17 13.77 -13.86 0.34
N ASP A 18 14.64 -12.93 0.00
CA ASP A 18 15.90 -12.74 0.72
C ASP A 18 15.50 -12.48 2.15
N VAL A 19 15.74 -13.45 3.02
CA VAL A 19 15.36 -13.33 4.42
C VAL A 19 16.27 -12.28 5.02
N ALA A 20 15.74 -11.10 5.27
CA ALA A 20 16.47 -10.05 5.94
C ALA A 20 16.93 -10.54 7.32
N THR A 21 18.19 -10.31 7.63
CA THR A 21 18.75 -10.64 8.94
C THR A 21 18.57 -9.44 9.87
N LEU A 22 18.02 -9.68 11.06
CA LEU A 22 17.88 -8.68 12.10
C LEU A 22 19.05 -8.75 13.07
N LYS A 23 19.86 -7.71 13.16
CA LYS A 23 20.97 -7.58 14.10
C LYS A 23 20.59 -6.62 15.21
N VAL A 24 20.62 -7.06 16.46
CA VAL A 24 20.40 -6.18 17.61
C VAL A 24 21.40 -5.04 17.57
N THR A 25 20.91 -3.84 17.77
CA THR A 25 21.73 -2.62 17.85
C THR A 25 21.37 -1.79 19.07
N ASN A 26 21.92 -0.59 19.18
CA ASN A 26 21.74 0.30 20.32
C ASN A 26 21.17 1.63 19.83
N TRP A 27 20.29 2.24 20.62
CA TRP A 27 19.72 3.56 20.34
C TRP A 27 20.78 4.63 20.07
N ASN A 28 21.93 4.54 20.77
CA ASN A 28 23.04 5.49 20.59
C ASN A 28 23.73 5.37 19.22
N THR A 29 23.53 4.28 18.50
CA THR A 29 24.09 4.05 17.15
C THR A 29 23.17 4.51 16.03
N LEU A 30 21.94 4.92 16.35
CA LEU A 30 21.00 5.47 15.39
C LEU A 30 21.36 6.94 15.08
N PRO A 31 21.75 7.24 13.84
CA PRO A 31 22.08 8.61 13.45
C PRO A 31 20.88 9.55 13.70
N GLY A 32 21.12 10.68 14.35
CA GLY A 32 20.09 11.68 14.59
C GLY A 32 19.13 11.38 15.74
N TRP A 33 19.06 10.16 16.29
CA TRP A 33 18.08 9.76 17.30
C TRP A 33 17.94 10.77 18.44
N ARG A 34 19.03 11.18 19.05
CA ARG A 34 19.00 12.08 20.22
C ARG A 34 18.51 13.49 19.93
N GLY A 35 18.64 13.95 18.69
CA GLY A 35 18.23 15.29 18.25
C GLY A 35 16.90 15.32 17.53
N ASP A 36 16.29 14.18 17.30
CA ASP A 36 15.04 14.07 16.55
C ASP A 36 13.84 14.52 17.40
N ASP A 37 12.90 15.20 16.75
CA ASP A 37 11.60 15.53 17.35
C ASP A 37 10.61 14.41 17.06
N ILE A 38 10.44 13.54 18.04
CA ILE A 38 9.61 12.34 17.90
C ILE A 38 8.16 12.50 18.37
N ARG A 39 7.67 13.75 18.58
CA ARG A 39 6.27 13.98 19.00
C ARG A 39 5.28 13.40 18.01
N SER A 40 5.50 13.59 16.72
CA SER A 40 4.66 13.00 15.67
C SER A 40 4.74 11.47 15.63
N ALA A 41 5.84 10.86 16.05
CA ALA A 41 5.99 9.41 16.12
C ALA A 41 5.08 8.79 17.19
N LEU A 42 4.88 9.46 18.33
CA LEU A 42 3.91 8.99 19.33
C LEU A 42 2.49 9.00 18.77
N ASP A 43 2.08 10.03 18.04
CA ASP A 43 0.76 10.12 17.46
C ASP A 43 0.54 9.00 16.41
N ALA A 44 1.53 8.73 15.56
CA ALA A 44 1.50 7.63 14.62
C ALA A 44 1.43 6.27 15.32
N PHE A 45 2.19 6.09 16.41
CA PHE A 45 2.15 4.86 17.22
C PHE A 45 0.78 4.66 17.86
N LEU A 46 0.16 5.69 18.42
CA LEU A 46 -1.18 5.64 19.00
C LEU A 46 -2.25 5.28 17.95
N GLN A 47 -2.12 5.76 16.71
CA GLN A 47 -2.99 5.31 15.61
C GLN A 47 -2.83 3.81 15.34
N SER A 48 -1.60 3.32 15.31
CA SER A 48 -1.30 1.89 15.14
C SER A 48 -1.87 1.05 16.28
N CYS A 49 -1.86 1.57 17.51
CA CYS A 49 -2.39 0.89 18.70
C CYS A 49 -3.90 0.62 18.62
N ARG A 50 -4.66 1.31 17.76
CA ARG A 50 -6.08 0.98 17.54
C ARG A 50 -6.28 -0.48 17.10
N VAL A 51 -5.30 -1.03 16.40
CA VAL A 51 -5.31 -2.42 15.92
C VAL A 51 -4.37 -3.29 16.75
N LEU A 52 -3.16 -2.80 17.03
CA LEU A 52 -2.09 -3.57 17.67
C LEU A 52 -2.39 -3.95 19.12
N ARG A 53 -3.11 -3.13 19.87
CA ARG A 53 -3.44 -3.40 21.30
C ARG A 53 -4.14 -4.73 21.56
N ASN A 54 -4.72 -5.34 20.52
CA ASN A 54 -5.35 -6.67 20.64
C ASN A 54 -4.33 -7.83 20.54
N GLN A 55 -3.07 -7.53 20.26
CA GLN A 55 -1.99 -8.50 20.20
C GLN A 55 -1.19 -8.44 21.50
N LYS A 56 -0.94 -9.58 22.11
CA LYS A 56 -0.28 -9.70 23.42
C LYS A 56 1.03 -8.91 23.54
N LEU A 57 1.84 -8.90 22.48
CA LEU A 57 3.13 -8.20 22.45
C LEU A 57 3.00 -6.66 22.52
N TRP A 58 1.90 -6.12 22.00
CA TRP A 58 1.67 -4.68 21.85
C TRP A 58 0.77 -4.08 22.93
N MET A 59 0.11 -4.91 23.70
CA MET A 59 -0.90 -4.49 24.69
C MET A 59 -0.31 -3.49 25.68
N GLU A 60 0.77 -3.87 26.37
CA GLU A 60 1.44 -3.03 27.39
C GLU A 60 2.04 -1.74 26.80
N PRO A 61 2.85 -1.77 25.72
CA PRO A 61 3.36 -0.53 25.10
C PRO A 61 2.23 0.40 24.63
N CYS A 62 1.14 -0.14 24.11
CA CYS A 62 0.00 0.68 23.68
C CYS A 62 -0.75 1.33 24.87
N GLU A 63 -0.88 0.64 25.98
CA GLU A 63 -1.47 1.19 27.20
C GLU A 63 -0.61 2.31 27.79
N LEU A 64 0.68 2.06 27.95
CA LEU A 64 1.64 3.04 28.44
C LEU A 64 1.68 4.30 27.56
N ALA A 65 1.62 4.14 26.23
CA ALA A 65 1.65 5.26 25.30
C ALA A 65 0.51 6.27 25.51
N THR A 66 -0.64 5.82 26.03
CA THR A 66 -1.80 6.71 26.26
C THR A 66 -1.57 7.73 27.36
N SER A 67 -0.67 7.43 28.31
CA SER A 67 -0.37 8.25 29.47
C SER A 67 0.93 9.05 29.35
N VAL A 68 1.69 8.89 28.24
CA VAL A 68 2.94 9.61 28.03
C VAL A 68 2.69 11.10 27.80
N GLN A 69 3.48 11.94 28.47
CA GLN A 69 3.46 13.38 28.28
C GLN A 69 3.97 13.74 26.88
N ARG A 70 3.09 14.31 26.04
CA ARG A 70 3.32 14.50 24.58
C ARG A 70 4.25 15.64 24.24
N ASP A 71 4.31 16.67 25.10
CA ASP A 71 5.05 17.90 24.82
C ASP A 71 6.52 17.81 25.21
N ASP A 72 6.92 16.79 25.96
CA ASP A 72 8.30 16.58 26.39
C ASP A 72 8.99 15.51 25.53
N ASN A 73 9.81 15.98 24.59
CA ASN A 73 10.55 15.10 23.69
C ASN A 73 11.51 14.15 24.43
N ALA A 74 12.07 14.55 25.56
CA ALA A 74 12.95 13.69 26.35
C ALA A 74 12.19 12.53 27.02
N ILE A 75 10.96 12.78 27.45
CA ILE A 75 10.07 11.73 27.98
C ILE A 75 9.68 10.75 26.86
N LEU A 76 9.42 11.25 25.66
CA LEU A 76 9.11 10.43 24.50
C LEU A 76 10.27 9.52 24.11
N HIS A 77 11.50 10.04 24.06
CA HIS A 77 12.69 9.22 23.83
C HIS A 77 12.80 8.10 24.85
N LYS A 78 12.67 8.42 26.16
CA LYS A 78 12.69 7.41 27.22
C LYS A 78 11.60 6.35 27.06
N PHE A 79 10.38 6.76 26.65
CA PHE A 79 9.30 5.82 26.39
C PHE A 79 9.69 4.82 25.30
N PHE A 80 10.20 5.27 24.15
CA PHE A 80 10.60 4.37 23.07
C PHE A 80 11.82 3.53 23.46
N GLU A 81 12.82 4.11 24.11
CA GLU A 81 14.02 3.39 24.54
C GLU A 81 13.74 2.31 25.56
N HIS A 82 12.74 2.51 26.43
CA HIS A 82 12.36 1.54 27.46
C HIS A 82 11.51 0.39 26.90
N ASN A 83 10.59 0.69 25.99
CA ASN A 83 9.61 -0.27 25.51
C ASN A 83 10.03 -1.01 24.24
N PHE A 84 11.05 -0.55 23.54
CA PHE A 84 11.48 -1.13 22.25
C PHE A 84 13.00 -1.36 22.19
N LYS A 85 13.38 -2.33 21.37
CA LYS A 85 14.78 -2.59 21.03
C LYS A 85 15.00 -2.33 19.55
N PRO A 86 16.00 -1.52 19.18
CA PRO A 86 16.32 -1.28 17.78
C PRO A 86 17.06 -2.49 17.18
N TYR A 87 16.73 -2.77 15.93
CA TYR A 87 17.40 -3.79 15.12
C TYR A 87 17.85 -3.18 13.81
N GLN A 88 19.09 -3.44 13.44
CA GLN A 88 19.58 -3.16 12.10
C GLN A 88 19.10 -4.26 11.16
N VAL A 89 18.46 -3.88 10.06
CA VAL A 89 18.04 -4.79 8.99
C VAL A 89 19.20 -4.95 8.02
N LEU A 90 19.63 -6.18 7.78
CA LEU A 90 20.70 -6.50 6.85
C LEU A 90 20.15 -7.34 5.69
N ASN A 91 20.58 -7.02 4.49
CA ASN A 91 20.34 -7.85 3.31
C ASN A 91 21.09 -9.17 3.41
N SER A 92 20.79 -10.14 2.55
CA SER A 92 21.47 -11.45 2.50
C SER A 92 22.98 -11.34 2.26
N ASN A 93 23.43 -10.27 1.60
CA ASN A 93 24.85 -9.98 1.37
C ASN A 93 25.53 -9.22 2.54
N GLY A 94 24.81 -8.98 3.65
CA GLY A 94 25.31 -8.24 4.82
C GLY A 94 25.26 -6.71 4.70
N SER A 95 24.83 -6.14 3.56
CA SER A 95 24.62 -4.70 3.43
C SER A 95 23.43 -4.22 4.26
N SER A 96 23.53 -3.02 4.81
CA SER A 96 22.43 -2.31 5.49
C SER A 96 21.71 -1.30 4.58
N ASP A 97 22.09 -1.23 3.32
CA ASP A 97 21.48 -0.31 2.36
C ASP A 97 20.08 -0.82 1.98
N GLY A 98 19.09 0.01 2.04
CA GLY A 98 17.72 -0.31 1.72
C GLY A 98 17.06 0.74 0.84
N LEU A 99 15.98 0.35 0.17
CA LEU A 99 15.12 1.26 -0.56
C LEU A 99 13.97 1.70 0.35
N ILE A 100 13.86 3.01 0.57
CA ILE A 100 12.71 3.61 1.26
C ILE A 100 11.78 4.18 0.20
N THR A 101 10.53 3.75 0.21
CA THR A 101 9.48 4.26 -0.67
C THR A 101 8.43 4.99 0.16
N GLY A 102 7.89 6.07 -0.39
CA GLY A 102 6.77 6.80 0.20
C GLY A 102 5.48 6.52 -0.58
N TYR A 103 4.40 6.39 0.15
CA TYR A 103 3.06 6.33 -0.41
C TYR A 103 2.33 7.62 -0.07
N TYR A 104 1.55 8.12 -1.01
CA TYR A 104 0.66 9.25 -0.78
C TYR A 104 -0.77 8.86 -1.19
N GLU A 105 -1.75 9.54 -0.63
CA GLU A 105 -3.15 9.37 -0.99
C GLU A 105 -3.53 10.45 -2.02
N PRO A 106 -3.56 10.12 -3.33
CA PRO A 106 -3.89 11.12 -4.36
C PRO A 106 -5.33 11.61 -4.20
N LEU A 107 -5.57 12.88 -4.55
CA LEU A 107 -6.89 13.50 -4.62
C LEU A 107 -7.18 13.87 -6.07
N LEU A 108 -8.12 13.17 -6.69
CA LEU A 108 -8.54 13.40 -8.08
C LEU A 108 -9.86 14.15 -8.12
N LYS A 109 -10.11 14.81 -9.25
CA LYS A 109 -11.44 15.34 -9.59
C LYS A 109 -12.22 14.29 -10.37
N GLY A 110 -13.50 14.14 -10.06
CA GLY A 110 -14.33 13.12 -10.71
C GLY A 110 -15.81 13.38 -10.65
N SER A 111 -16.59 12.47 -11.21
CA SER A 111 -18.04 12.48 -11.22
C SER A 111 -18.58 11.05 -11.18
N ARG A 112 -19.84 10.92 -10.72
CA ARG A 112 -20.59 9.66 -10.81
C ARG A 112 -21.18 9.41 -12.20
N LYS A 113 -21.05 10.40 -13.10
CA LYS A 113 -21.59 10.34 -14.47
C LYS A 113 -20.50 10.64 -15.49
N LEU A 114 -20.51 9.90 -16.58
CA LEU A 114 -19.70 10.20 -17.76
C LEU A 114 -20.06 11.58 -18.32
N SER A 115 -19.06 12.35 -18.70
CA SER A 115 -19.21 13.64 -19.39
C SER A 115 -17.94 13.94 -20.20
N ASP A 116 -17.96 15.03 -21.01
CA ASP A 116 -16.78 15.45 -21.77
C ASP A 116 -15.56 15.74 -20.90
N ARG A 117 -15.79 16.18 -19.65
CA ARG A 117 -14.74 16.44 -18.66
C ARG A 117 -14.29 15.16 -17.95
N TYR A 118 -15.24 14.35 -17.50
CA TYR A 118 -14.98 13.16 -16.68
C TYR A 118 -15.15 11.91 -17.56
N ARG A 119 -14.09 11.50 -18.21
CA ARG A 119 -14.11 10.44 -19.26
C ARG A 119 -13.44 9.16 -18.87
N PHE A 120 -12.54 9.16 -17.88
CA PHE A 120 -11.71 8.02 -17.54
C PHE A 120 -12.34 7.23 -16.39
N PRO A 121 -12.78 5.99 -16.64
CA PRO A 121 -13.50 5.22 -15.65
C PRO A 121 -12.59 4.61 -14.60
N LEU A 122 -12.99 4.69 -13.34
CA LEU A 122 -12.49 3.86 -12.26
C LEU A 122 -13.52 2.75 -12.02
N TYR A 123 -13.09 1.49 -12.17
CA TYR A 123 -13.97 0.34 -12.05
C TYR A 123 -13.99 -0.24 -10.65
N LYS A 124 -15.14 -0.74 -10.20
CA LYS A 124 -15.24 -1.70 -9.10
C LYS A 124 -14.76 -3.07 -9.58
N ALA A 125 -14.20 -3.88 -8.67
CA ALA A 125 -13.80 -5.23 -9.01
C ALA A 125 -15.03 -6.05 -9.43
N PRO A 126 -15.05 -6.60 -10.63
CA PRO A 126 -16.17 -7.39 -11.14
C PRO A 126 -16.19 -8.77 -10.48
N LYS A 127 -17.38 -9.35 -10.37
CA LYS A 127 -17.57 -10.66 -9.72
C LYS A 127 -16.92 -11.82 -10.49
N GLU A 128 -16.78 -11.67 -11.78
CA GLU A 128 -16.15 -12.65 -12.67
C GLU A 128 -14.62 -12.64 -12.61
N LEU A 129 -14.02 -11.69 -11.91
CA LEU A 129 -12.58 -11.71 -11.64
C LEU A 129 -12.28 -12.75 -10.55
N LEU A 130 -11.83 -13.92 -10.98
CA LEU A 130 -11.56 -15.05 -10.10
C LEU A 130 -10.12 -15.01 -9.58
N VAL A 131 -9.95 -15.40 -8.33
CA VAL A 131 -8.63 -15.71 -7.73
C VAL A 131 -8.46 -17.22 -7.79
N VAL A 132 -7.40 -17.67 -8.46
CA VAL A 132 -7.08 -19.09 -8.57
C VAL A 132 -6.05 -19.45 -7.50
N ASP A 133 -6.47 -20.22 -6.49
CA ASP A 133 -5.60 -20.76 -5.45
C ASP A 133 -5.41 -22.26 -5.66
N LEU A 134 -4.21 -22.65 -6.06
CA LEU A 134 -3.80 -24.05 -6.27
C LEU A 134 -2.91 -24.57 -5.15
N GLY A 135 -2.73 -23.83 -4.08
CA GLY A 135 -1.76 -24.13 -3.01
C GLY A 135 -2.00 -25.50 -2.35
N ASN A 136 -3.26 -25.93 -2.22
CA ASN A 136 -3.60 -27.22 -1.62
C ASN A 136 -3.29 -28.41 -2.58
N ALA A 137 -3.54 -28.25 -3.87
CA ALA A 137 -3.27 -29.27 -4.87
C ALA A 137 -1.79 -29.32 -5.29
N HIS A 138 -1.15 -28.16 -5.34
CA HIS A 138 0.24 -28.00 -5.77
C HIS A 138 0.99 -27.06 -4.83
N PRO A 139 1.64 -27.54 -3.75
CA PRO A 139 2.31 -26.70 -2.74
C PRO A 139 3.32 -25.71 -3.30
N LYS A 140 3.97 -26.02 -4.43
CA LYS A 140 4.89 -25.11 -5.14
C LYS A 140 4.20 -23.86 -5.69
N LEU A 141 2.88 -23.90 -5.90
CA LEU A 141 2.09 -22.79 -6.42
C LEU A 141 1.40 -21.97 -5.33
N LYS A 142 1.61 -22.31 -4.05
CA LYS A 142 0.97 -21.64 -2.90
C LYS A 142 1.17 -20.12 -2.88
N HIS A 143 2.26 -19.63 -3.44
CA HIS A 143 2.59 -18.20 -3.45
C HIS A 143 2.17 -17.50 -4.74
N LEU A 144 1.69 -18.24 -5.74
CA LEU A 144 1.18 -17.65 -6.98
C LEU A 144 -0.25 -17.16 -6.78
N ARG A 145 -0.46 -15.89 -7.06
CA ARG A 145 -1.78 -15.26 -7.04
C ARG A 145 -2.25 -15.05 -8.47
N LEU A 146 -2.72 -16.11 -9.10
CA LEU A 146 -3.24 -16.05 -10.45
C LEU A 146 -4.63 -15.42 -10.46
N ARG A 147 -4.91 -14.67 -11.53
CA ARG A 147 -6.20 -14.07 -11.80
C ARG A 147 -6.74 -14.62 -13.11
N GLY A 148 -8.05 -14.81 -13.16
CA GLY A 148 -8.67 -15.34 -14.35
C GLY A 148 -10.17 -15.07 -14.39
N ARG A 149 -10.79 -15.46 -15.46
CA ARG A 149 -12.23 -15.49 -15.66
C ARG A 149 -12.66 -16.86 -16.21
N LEU A 150 -13.93 -17.17 -16.05
CA LEU A 150 -14.47 -18.43 -16.52
C LEU A 150 -14.94 -18.28 -17.99
N GLU A 151 -14.46 -19.15 -18.87
CA GLU A 151 -14.99 -19.34 -20.20
C GLU A 151 -15.50 -20.79 -20.36
N GLY A 152 -16.82 -20.96 -20.34
CA GLY A 152 -17.40 -22.29 -20.26
C GLY A 152 -16.94 -23.03 -19.00
N GLN A 153 -16.17 -24.12 -19.17
CA GLN A 153 -15.60 -24.90 -18.07
C GLN A 153 -14.10 -24.65 -17.87
N LYS A 154 -13.53 -23.64 -18.51
CA LYS A 154 -12.11 -23.31 -18.41
C LYS A 154 -11.88 -21.98 -17.69
N ILE A 155 -10.84 -21.94 -16.86
CA ILE A 155 -10.31 -20.69 -16.34
C ILE A 155 -9.27 -20.19 -17.34
N VAL A 156 -9.50 -19.01 -17.91
CA VAL A 156 -8.57 -18.32 -18.80
C VAL A 156 -8.03 -17.07 -18.13
N SER A 157 -6.98 -16.46 -18.66
CA SER A 157 -6.45 -15.19 -18.16
C SER A 157 -7.54 -14.12 -18.09
N TYR A 158 -7.48 -13.27 -17.10
CA TYR A 158 -8.37 -12.11 -17.06
C TYR A 158 -7.98 -11.11 -18.15
N TYR A 159 -8.84 -10.16 -18.43
CA TYR A 159 -8.59 -9.13 -19.44
C TYR A 159 -7.34 -8.34 -19.12
N SER A 160 -6.50 -8.14 -20.11
CA SER A 160 -5.35 -7.24 -20.01
C SER A 160 -5.80 -5.78 -19.84
N ARG A 161 -4.90 -4.91 -19.42
CA ARG A 161 -5.18 -3.48 -19.34
C ARG A 161 -5.64 -2.90 -20.69
N ALA A 162 -4.99 -3.28 -21.78
CA ALA A 162 -5.36 -2.82 -23.10
C ALA A 162 -6.78 -3.23 -23.49
N GLU A 163 -7.20 -4.45 -23.15
CA GLU A 163 -8.59 -4.90 -23.39
C GLU A 163 -9.58 -4.14 -22.50
N ILE A 164 -9.25 -3.91 -21.23
CA ILE A 164 -10.10 -3.15 -20.30
C ILE A 164 -10.28 -1.70 -20.78
N GLU A 165 -9.24 -1.11 -21.35
CA GLU A 165 -9.26 0.28 -21.88
C GLU A 165 -9.77 0.38 -23.32
N SER A 166 -10.14 -0.75 -23.96
CA SER A 166 -10.72 -0.75 -25.30
C SER A 166 -12.14 -0.20 -25.32
N ASP A 167 -12.64 0.16 -26.51
CA ASP A 167 -14.03 0.55 -26.73
C ASP A 167 -14.68 -0.43 -27.72
N PRO A 168 -15.71 -1.20 -27.33
CA PRO A 168 -16.31 -1.24 -25.99
C PRO A 168 -15.42 -1.96 -24.96
N SER A 169 -15.42 -1.45 -23.73
CA SER A 169 -14.72 -2.12 -22.61
C SER A 169 -15.46 -3.38 -22.17
N PRO A 170 -14.75 -4.48 -21.88
CA PRO A 170 -15.36 -5.66 -21.25
C PRO A 170 -15.88 -5.36 -19.82
N LEU A 171 -15.50 -4.24 -19.22
CA LEU A 171 -15.96 -3.80 -17.90
C LEU A 171 -17.09 -2.77 -17.96
N GLN A 172 -17.72 -2.58 -19.11
CA GLN A 172 -18.86 -1.68 -19.23
C GLN A 172 -19.97 -2.05 -18.23
N GLY A 173 -20.44 -1.06 -17.47
CA GLY A 173 -21.42 -1.24 -16.38
C GLY A 173 -20.79 -1.52 -15.01
N HIS A 174 -19.45 -1.61 -14.91
CA HIS A 174 -18.73 -1.75 -13.66
C HIS A 174 -18.06 -0.43 -13.19
N GLU A 175 -18.35 0.68 -13.85
CA GLU A 175 -17.80 1.98 -13.50
C GLU A 175 -18.30 2.42 -12.10
N LEU A 176 -17.34 2.78 -11.25
CA LEU A 176 -17.60 3.31 -9.92
C LEU A 176 -17.73 4.84 -9.96
N LEU A 177 -16.79 5.45 -10.67
CA LEU A 177 -16.63 6.88 -10.86
C LEU A 177 -15.91 7.14 -12.20
N TRP A 178 -16.00 8.37 -12.68
CA TRP A 178 -15.29 8.87 -13.85
C TRP A 178 -14.39 10.02 -13.41
N VAL A 179 -13.14 10.04 -13.84
CA VAL A 179 -12.18 11.09 -13.50
C VAL A 179 -11.76 11.90 -14.73
N GLU A 180 -11.21 13.08 -14.49
CA GLU A 180 -10.87 14.00 -15.59
C GLU A 180 -9.49 13.74 -16.20
N ASP A 181 -8.58 13.10 -15.48
CA ASP A 181 -7.20 12.91 -15.91
C ASP A 181 -6.78 11.43 -15.86
N ALA A 182 -6.34 10.89 -17.01
CA ALA A 182 -5.92 9.50 -17.15
C ALA A 182 -4.59 9.22 -16.42
N VAL A 183 -3.70 10.21 -16.32
CA VAL A 183 -2.40 10.05 -15.68
C VAL A 183 -2.58 10.02 -14.17
N GLU A 184 -3.42 10.90 -13.62
CA GLU A 184 -3.77 10.86 -12.19
C GLU A 184 -4.47 9.54 -11.82
N LEU A 185 -5.38 9.06 -12.69
CA LEU A 185 -6.03 7.75 -12.50
C LEU A 185 -5.01 6.62 -12.49
N PHE A 186 -4.05 6.64 -13.40
CA PHE A 186 -2.97 5.65 -13.44
C PHE A 186 -2.18 5.64 -12.13
N PHE A 187 -1.78 6.81 -11.63
CA PHE A 187 -1.06 6.90 -10.36
C PHE A 187 -1.92 6.46 -9.17
N LEU A 188 -3.21 6.77 -9.14
CA LEU A 188 -4.13 6.27 -8.12
C LEU A 188 -4.17 4.73 -8.13
N GLN A 189 -4.22 4.11 -9.30
CA GLN A 189 -4.22 2.65 -9.45
C GLN A 189 -2.89 2.04 -8.97
N ILE A 190 -1.75 2.70 -9.22
CA ILE A 190 -0.43 2.27 -8.72
C ILE A 190 -0.36 2.39 -7.19
N GLN A 191 -0.85 3.50 -6.62
CA GLN A 191 -0.89 3.69 -5.16
C GLN A 191 -1.89 2.74 -4.49
N GLY A 192 -2.93 2.32 -5.21
CA GLY A 192 -3.95 1.39 -4.72
C GLY A 192 -5.02 2.00 -3.83
N SER A 193 -4.90 3.27 -3.46
CA SER A 193 -5.93 4.00 -2.70
C SER A 193 -5.85 5.49 -3.00
N GLY A 194 -6.96 6.20 -2.81
CA GLY A 194 -7.01 7.63 -3.02
C GLY A 194 -8.37 8.22 -2.69
N ARG A 195 -8.50 9.51 -2.96
CA ARG A 195 -9.75 10.27 -2.79
C ARG A 195 -10.16 10.87 -4.12
N ILE A 196 -11.46 10.88 -4.37
CA ILE A 196 -12.04 11.52 -5.55
C ILE A 196 -13.03 12.56 -5.05
N GLU A 197 -12.77 13.83 -5.37
CA GLU A 197 -13.69 14.92 -5.14
C GLU A 197 -14.63 15.00 -6.33
N THR A 198 -15.90 14.72 -6.09
CA THR A 198 -16.92 14.77 -7.15
C THR A 198 -17.31 16.20 -7.49
N ASP A 199 -17.93 16.38 -8.65
CA ASP A 199 -18.51 17.65 -9.11
C ASP A 199 -19.58 18.21 -8.15
N GLY A 200 -20.16 17.36 -7.29
CA GLY A 200 -21.05 17.75 -6.21
C GLY A 200 -20.35 18.11 -4.89
N GLY A 201 -19.02 18.11 -4.84
CA GLY A 201 -18.22 18.39 -3.63
C GLY A 201 -18.11 17.22 -2.62
N GLU A 202 -18.66 16.04 -2.95
CA GLU A 202 -18.52 14.85 -2.13
C GLU A 202 -17.08 14.30 -2.26
N ILE A 203 -16.44 13.92 -1.14
CA ILE A 203 -15.17 13.20 -1.14
C ILE A 203 -15.43 11.70 -1.03
N VAL A 204 -15.17 10.98 -2.11
CA VAL A 204 -15.26 9.51 -2.16
C VAL A 204 -13.88 8.93 -1.93
N ARG A 205 -13.74 8.07 -0.93
CA ARG A 205 -12.51 7.29 -0.70
C ARG A 205 -12.58 5.99 -1.45
N VAL A 206 -11.52 5.68 -2.18
CA VAL A 206 -11.38 4.44 -2.93
C VAL A 206 -10.16 3.67 -2.43
N GLY A 207 -10.26 2.36 -2.42
CA GLY A 207 -9.20 1.47 -1.96
C GLY A 207 -9.04 0.29 -2.87
N TYR A 208 -7.84 -0.30 -2.84
CA TYR A 208 -7.50 -1.49 -3.61
C TYR A 208 -8.41 -2.67 -3.23
N GLN A 209 -9.00 -3.28 -4.21
CA GLN A 209 -9.79 -4.49 -4.06
C GLN A 209 -9.10 -5.70 -4.71
N ASN A 210 -8.69 -5.56 -5.97
CA ASN A 210 -8.04 -6.61 -6.73
C ASN A 210 -7.33 -6.02 -7.96
N GLN A 211 -6.58 -6.86 -8.67
CA GLN A 211 -5.90 -6.53 -9.91
C GLN A 211 -6.24 -7.54 -11.00
N ASN A 212 -6.01 -7.18 -12.24
CA ASN A 212 -6.36 -8.03 -13.38
C ASN A 212 -5.34 -9.16 -13.68
N GLY A 213 -4.18 -9.17 -13.05
CA GLY A 213 -3.17 -10.21 -13.21
C GLY A 213 -1.87 -9.73 -13.80
#